data_7463d791ffdd84651901d68fe446143b
#
_entry.id   7463d791ffdd84651901d68fe446143b
#
_cell.length_a   1.000
_cell.length_b   1.000
_cell.length_c   1.000
_cell.angle_alpha   90.00
_cell.angle_beta   90.00
_cell.angle_gamma   90.00
#
_symmetry.space_group_name_H-M   'P 1'
#
loop_
_entity.id
_entity.type
_entity.pdbx_description
1 polymer ?
#
loop_
_entity_poly.entity_id
_entity_poly.type
_entity_poly.pdbx_seq_one_letter_code
_entity_poly.pdbx_strand_id
1 'polypeptide(L)'
;KKEVAIKILRPNIEKIFNEELDALMLLAYIVQNLIRKTKRLKLIEVVQLLREITNVEMDLRFEAAAANELYENTKNDVGFRVPKIYWNHTSKRVLCLDKINGISIREIENLKSLNIDIKKLAKDIIQHFLRHAVRDGFFHADMHQGNLFVTKDGNIMPVDFGIMGRLDKNNRKYLAEILYGFIKRDYKKV
;
A
#
# COMPACT_ATOMS: atom_id res chain seq x y z
N LYS A 1 28.58 -6.06 -8.41
CA LYS A 1 27.28 -6.79 -8.30
C LYS A 1 26.44 -6.08 -7.28
N LYS A 2 25.17 -5.80 -7.59
CA LYS A 2 24.22 -5.19 -6.66
C LYS A 2 23.19 -6.25 -6.24
N GLU A 3 22.87 -6.32 -4.96
CA GLU A 3 21.83 -7.22 -4.47
C GLU A 3 20.46 -6.63 -4.77
N VAL A 4 19.54 -7.46 -5.24
CA VAL A 4 18.16 -7.10 -5.57
C VAL A 4 17.19 -8.06 -4.93
N ALA A 5 15.97 -7.60 -4.69
CA ALA A 5 14.83 -8.44 -4.37
C ALA A 5 13.99 -8.67 -5.63
N ILE A 6 13.49 -9.90 -5.78
CA ILE A 6 12.65 -10.27 -6.91
C ILE A 6 11.33 -10.80 -6.35
N LYS A 7 10.22 -10.14 -6.70
CA LYS A 7 8.85 -10.60 -6.45
C LYS A 7 8.34 -11.25 -7.72
N ILE A 8 7.83 -12.47 -7.60
CA ILE A 8 7.35 -13.26 -8.74
C ILE A 8 5.93 -13.74 -8.45
N LEU A 9 5.02 -13.56 -9.39
CA LEU A 9 3.69 -14.16 -9.30
C LEU A 9 3.79 -15.68 -9.36
N ARG A 10 3.02 -16.35 -8.51
CA ARG A 10 2.97 -17.83 -8.51
C ARG A 10 2.53 -18.35 -9.87
N PRO A 11 3.10 -19.47 -10.35
CA PRO A 11 2.64 -20.11 -11.57
C PRO A 11 1.13 -20.41 -11.51
N ASN A 12 0.44 -20.19 -12.61
CA ASN A 12 -1.00 -20.43 -12.77
C ASN A 12 -1.94 -19.68 -11.82
N ILE A 13 -1.45 -18.69 -11.06
CA ILE A 13 -2.27 -17.96 -10.10
C ILE A 13 -3.46 -17.27 -10.79
N GLU A 14 -3.29 -16.72 -11.99
CA GLU A 14 -4.37 -16.11 -12.78
C GLU A 14 -5.50 -17.11 -13.07
N LYS A 15 -5.16 -18.35 -13.41
CA LYS A 15 -6.15 -19.42 -13.68
C LYS A 15 -6.93 -19.76 -12.41
N ILE A 16 -6.22 -19.97 -11.30
CA ILE A 16 -6.82 -20.32 -10.01
C ILE A 16 -7.82 -19.23 -9.58
N PHE A 17 -7.40 -17.95 -9.61
CA PHE A 17 -8.29 -16.84 -9.24
C PHE A 17 -9.51 -16.73 -10.16
N ASN A 18 -9.35 -16.94 -11.47
CA ASN A 18 -10.48 -16.91 -12.38
C ASN A 18 -11.49 -18.03 -12.06
N GLU A 19 -11.03 -19.25 -11.79
CA GLU A 19 -11.89 -20.38 -11.40
C GLU A 19 -12.62 -20.09 -10.07
N GLU A 20 -11.94 -19.53 -9.08
CA GLU A 20 -12.55 -19.13 -7.79
C GLU A 20 -13.58 -18.00 -7.97
N LEU A 21 -13.27 -16.98 -8.79
CA LEU A 21 -14.18 -15.87 -9.08
C LEU A 21 -15.41 -16.32 -9.89
N ASP A 22 -15.27 -17.32 -10.78
CA ASP A 22 -16.39 -17.90 -11.51
C ASP A 22 -17.31 -18.66 -10.55
N ALA A 23 -16.77 -19.41 -9.60
CA ALA A 23 -17.55 -20.08 -8.56
C ALA A 23 -18.27 -19.07 -7.66
N LEU A 24 -17.60 -17.98 -7.23
CA LEU A 24 -18.21 -16.90 -6.46
C LEU A 24 -19.29 -16.17 -7.25
N MET A 25 -19.11 -15.98 -8.56
CA MET A 25 -20.11 -15.36 -9.43
C MET A 25 -21.39 -16.20 -9.50
N LEU A 26 -21.23 -17.52 -9.66
CA LEU A 26 -22.37 -18.44 -9.64
C LEU A 26 -23.12 -18.38 -8.32
N LEU A 27 -22.37 -18.41 -7.19
CA LEU A 27 -22.97 -18.29 -5.86
C LEU A 27 -23.68 -16.96 -5.67
N ALA A 28 -23.07 -15.85 -6.07
CA ALA A 28 -23.65 -14.51 -6.01
C ALA A 28 -24.99 -14.44 -6.81
N TYR A 29 -25.00 -15.03 -8.00
CA TYR A 29 -26.19 -15.12 -8.84
C TYR A 29 -27.32 -15.91 -8.15
N ILE A 30 -27.01 -17.09 -7.60
CA ILE A 30 -27.98 -17.94 -6.90
C ILE A 30 -28.56 -17.19 -5.69
N VAL A 31 -27.70 -16.67 -4.81
CA VAL A 31 -28.11 -15.98 -3.56
C VAL A 31 -28.94 -14.73 -3.86
N GLN A 32 -28.50 -13.89 -4.82
CA GLN A 32 -29.17 -12.64 -5.14
C GLN A 32 -30.56 -12.87 -5.77
N ASN A 33 -30.75 -13.97 -6.50
CA ASN A 33 -32.06 -14.30 -7.12
C ASN A 33 -33.00 -15.05 -6.17
N LEU A 34 -32.46 -15.90 -5.28
CA LEU A 34 -33.30 -16.68 -4.35
C LEU A 34 -33.69 -15.88 -3.11
N ILE A 35 -32.83 -14.99 -2.61
CA ILE A 35 -33.03 -14.30 -1.34
C ILE A 35 -33.30 -12.81 -1.60
N ARG A 36 -34.58 -12.40 -1.60
CA ARG A 36 -34.98 -11.01 -1.85
C ARG A 36 -34.22 -9.95 -1.02
N LYS A 37 -33.88 -10.27 0.25
CA LYS A 37 -33.16 -9.36 1.17
C LYS A 37 -31.74 -9.05 0.72
N THR A 38 -31.09 -9.93 -0.06
CA THR A 38 -29.71 -9.75 -0.53
C THR A 38 -29.60 -8.90 -1.78
N LYS A 39 -30.71 -8.59 -2.47
CA LYS A 39 -30.69 -7.77 -3.69
C LYS A 39 -30.02 -6.40 -3.49
N ARG A 40 -30.20 -5.80 -2.30
CA ARG A 40 -29.56 -4.51 -1.96
C ARG A 40 -28.04 -4.60 -1.83
N LEU A 41 -27.51 -5.80 -1.58
CA LEU A 41 -26.06 -6.03 -1.41
C LEU A 41 -25.32 -6.09 -2.74
N LYS A 42 -26.07 -6.22 -3.87
CA LYS A 42 -25.52 -6.22 -5.24
C LYS A 42 -24.33 -7.17 -5.38
N LEU A 43 -24.50 -8.42 -4.91
CA LEU A 43 -23.43 -9.42 -4.83
C LEU A 43 -22.71 -9.66 -6.16
N ILE A 44 -23.45 -9.62 -7.28
CA ILE A 44 -22.88 -9.77 -8.62
C ILE A 44 -21.91 -8.62 -8.91
N GLU A 45 -22.31 -7.35 -8.62
CA GLU A 45 -21.45 -6.18 -8.81
C GLU A 45 -20.20 -6.26 -7.90
N VAL A 46 -20.35 -6.76 -6.67
CA VAL A 46 -19.20 -6.98 -5.75
C VAL A 46 -18.21 -7.98 -6.33
N VAL A 47 -18.67 -9.12 -6.87
CA VAL A 47 -17.77 -10.11 -7.47
C VAL A 47 -17.13 -9.59 -8.76
N GLN A 48 -17.83 -8.78 -9.54
CA GLN A 48 -17.25 -8.11 -10.71
C GLN A 48 -16.13 -7.14 -10.30
N LEU A 49 -16.35 -6.33 -9.26
CA LEU A 49 -15.35 -5.43 -8.73
C LEU A 49 -14.11 -6.20 -8.20
N LEU A 50 -14.33 -7.33 -7.49
CA LEU A 50 -13.23 -8.20 -7.05
C LEU A 50 -12.42 -8.72 -8.23
N ARG A 51 -13.09 -9.11 -9.33
CA ARG A 51 -12.40 -9.55 -10.55
C ARG A 51 -11.54 -8.45 -11.16
N GLU A 52 -12.04 -7.22 -11.22
CA GLU A 52 -11.28 -6.07 -11.72
C GLU A 52 -10.05 -5.79 -10.86
N ILE A 53 -10.21 -5.74 -9.54
CA ILE A 53 -9.11 -5.54 -8.58
C ILE A 53 -8.07 -6.64 -8.74
N THR A 54 -8.48 -7.91 -8.75
CA THR A 54 -7.58 -9.06 -8.90
C THR A 54 -6.78 -9.00 -10.21
N ASN A 55 -7.42 -8.59 -11.32
CA ASN A 55 -6.72 -8.44 -12.61
C ASN A 55 -5.62 -7.36 -12.56
N VAL A 56 -5.83 -6.29 -11.81
CA VAL A 56 -4.81 -5.25 -11.60
C VAL A 56 -3.67 -5.79 -10.73
N GLU A 57 -3.97 -6.51 -9.66
CA GLU A 57 -2.96 -7.12 -8.77
C GLU A 57 -2.12 -8.21 -9.45
N MET A 58 -2.64 -8.84 -10.51
CA MET A 58 -1.91 -9.82 -11.32
C MET A 58 -0.93 -9.19 -12.32
N ASP A 59 -0.74 -7.87 -12.29
CA ASP A 59 0.25 -7.19 -13.10
C ASP A 59 1.22 -6.37 -12.23
N LEU A 60 2.36 -6.95 -11.90
CA LEU A 60 3.38 -6.34 -11.04
C LEU A 60 3.97 -5.02 -11.58
N ARG A 61 3.68 -4.66 -12.83
CA ARG A 61 4.07 -3.34 -13.37
C ARG A 61 3.30 -2.21 -12.72
N PHE A 62 2.06 -2.43 -12.27
CA PHE A 62 1.30 -1.43 -11.52
C PHE A 62 1.93 -1.18 -10.14
N GLU A 63 2.35 -2.22 -9.44
CA GLU A 63 3.08 -2.10 -8.18
C GLU A 63 4.43 -1.40 -8.39
N ALA A 64 5.15 -1.75 -9.45
CA ALA A 64 6.40 -1.08 -9.83
C ALA A 64 6.19 0.42 -10.10
N ALA A 65 5.12 0.78 -10.84
CA ALA A 65 4.80 2.17 -11.14
C ALA A 65 4.43 2.95 -9.87
N ALA A 66 3.64 2.34 -8.98
CA ALA A 66 3.28 2.93 -7.70
C ALA A 66 4.51 3.19 -6.80
N ALA A 67 5.41 2.21 -6.69
CA ALA A 67 6.66 2.37 -5.97
C ALA A 67 7.52 3.49 -6.56
N ASN A 68 7.62 3.56 -7.88
CA ASN A 68 8.39 4.60 -8.56
C ASN A 68 7.79 5.99 -8.38
N GLU A 69 6.46 6.14 -8.42
CA GLU A 69 5.78 7.41 -8.15
C GLU A 69 6.05 7.87 -6.71
N LEU A 70 5.92 6.96 -5.74
CA LEU A 70 6.23 7.27 -4.34
C LEU A 70 7.71 7.66 -4.16
N TYR A 71 8.63 6.95 -4.83
CA TYR A 71 10.05 7.29 -4.83
C TYR A 71 10.30 8.72 -5.32
N GLU A 72 9.72 9.10 -6.47
CA GLU A 72 9.91 10.45 -7.04
C GLU A 72 9.35 11.54 -6.12
N ASN A 73 8.20 11.29 -5.50
CA ASN A 73 7.58 12.25 -4.58
C ASN A 73 8.38 12.42 -3.27
N THR A 74 9.05 11.36 -2.81
CA THR A 74 9.67 11.31 -1.47
C THR A 74 11.21 11.29 -1.47
N LYS A 75 11.87 11.33 -2.63
CA LYS A 75 13.34 11.21 -2.75
C LYS A 75 14.15 12.21 -1.94
N ASN A 76 13.55 13.37 -1.63
CA ASN A 76 14.15 14.42 -0.82
C ASN A 76 13.70 14.39 0.66
N ASP A 77 12.83 13.45 1.05
CA ASP A 77 12.35 13.36 2.41
C ASP A 77 13.41 12.69 3.31
N VAL A 78 13.81 13.40 4.35
CA VAL A 78 14.76 12.89 5.33
C VAL A 78 14.08 11.83 6.20
N GLY A 79 14.72 10.68 6.39
CA GLY A 79 14.22 9.60 7.24
C GLY A 79 13.22 8.65 6.53
N PHE A 80 12.99 8.84 5.23
CA PHE A 80 12.12 7.98 4.43
C PHE A 80 12.82 7.56 3.13
N ARG A 81 12.73 6.29 2.78
CA ARG A 81 13.34 5.72 1.57
C ARG A 81 12.38 4.77 0.91
N VAL A 82 12.34 4.80 -0.42
CA VAL A 82 11.62 3.83 -1.24
C VAL A 82 12.63 3.04 -2.06
N PRO A 83 12.52 1.70 -2.15
CA PRO A 83 13.43 0.90 -2.96
C PRO A 83 13.31 1.27 -4.44
N LYS A 84 14.46 1.37 -5.11
CA LYS A 84 14.50 1.67 -6.54
C LYS A 84 14.02 0.48 -7.36
N ILE A 85 13.21 0.76 -8.39
CA ILE A 85 12.72 -0.25 -9.35
C ILE A 85 13.71 -0.42 -10.50
N TYR A 86 13.97 -1.66 -10.89
CA TYR A 86 14.79 -2.03 -12.06
C TYR A 86 13.88 -2.40 -13.22
N TRP A 87 13.45 -1.41 -13.98
CA TRP A 87 12.49 -1.56 -15.07
C TRP A 87 12.92 -2.57 -16.14
N ASN A 88 14.22 -2.63 -16.47
CA ASN A 88 14.77 -3.60 -17.43
C ASN A 88 14.62 -5.07 -16.98
N HIS A 89 14.33 -5.31 -15.69
CA HIS A 89 14.15 -6.62 -15.09
C HIS A 89 12.74 -6.79 -14.51
N THR A 90 11.84 -5.85 -14.80
CA THR A 90 10.45 -5.85 -14.35
C THR A 90 9.51 -6.13 -15.51
N SER A 91 8.54 -7.00 -15.30
CA SER A 91 7.52 -7.39 -16.27
C SER A 91 6.19 -7.63 -15.59
N LYS A 92 5.14 -8.01 -16.34
CA LYS A 92 3.83 -8.34 -15.76
C LYS A 92 3.93 -9.31 -14.57
N ARG A 93 4.83 -10.30 -14.62
CA ARG A 93 4.92 -11.38 -13.63
C ARG A 93 6.14 -11.32 -12.72
N VAL A 94 7.02 -10.35 -12.93
CA VAL A 94 8.27 -10.20 -12.18
C VAL A 94 8.48 -8.75 -11.85
N LEU A 95 8.71 -8.45 -10.57
CA LEU A 95 9.11 -7.14 -10.09
C LEU A 95 10.51 -7.24 -9.50
N CYS A 96 11.43 -6.43 -10.00
CA CYS A 96 12.81 -6.35 -9.53
C CYS A 96 13.06 -4.98 -8.88
N LEU A 97 13.48 -5.00 -7.62
CA LEU A 97 13.72 -3.79 -6.83
C LEU A 97 14.97 -3.93 -5.95
N ASP A 98 15.43 -2.82 -5.38
CA ASP A 98 16.52 -2.84 -4.40
C ASP A 98 16.20 -3.79 -3.24
N LYS A 99 17.16 -4.63 -2.88
CA LYS A 99 17.07 -5.40 -1.63
C LYS A 99 17.14 -4.46 -0.43
N ILE A 100 16.18 -4.56 0.46
CA ILE A 100 16.13 -3.78 1.68
C ILE A 100 17.01 -4.43 2.74
N ASN A 101 17.97 -3.68 3.25
CA ASN A 101 18.78 -4.06 4.40
C ASN A 101 18.24 -3.31 5.63
N GLY A 102 17.14 -3.81 6.18
CA GLY A 102 16.45 -3.22 7.33
C GLY A 102 15.88 -4.28 8.26
N ILE A 103 15.46 -3.84 9.44
CA ILE A 103 14.76 -4.65 10.44
C ILE A 103 13.27 -4.32 10.33
N SER A 104 12.43 -5.35 10.32
CA SER A 104 10.98 -5.14 10.37
C SER A 104 10.58 -4.42 11.66
N ILE A 105 9.63 -3.49 11.58
CA ILE A 105 9.13 -2.81 12.79
C ILE A 105 8.42 -3.73 13.78
N ARG A 106 8.14 -4.99 13.39
CA ARG A 106 7.67 -6.04 14.30
C ARG A 106 8.74 -6.48 15.29
N GLU A 107 9.99 -6.35 14.94
CA GLU A 107 11.14 -6.85 15.69
C GLU A 107 11.65 -5.79 16.68
N ILE A 108 10.81 -5.40 17.63
CA ILE A 108 11.06 -4.28 18.56
C ILE A 108 12.37 -4.45 19.33
N GLU A 109 12.70 -5.67 19.76
CA GLU A 109 13.93 -5.93 20.51
C GLU A 109 15.18 -5.73 19.63
N ASN A 110 15.12 -6.12 18.36
CA ASN A 110 16.20 -5.87 17.40
C ASN A 110 16.34 -4.37 17.11
N LEU A 111 15.25 -3.63 17.01
CA LEU A 111 15.29 -2.17 16.85
C LEU A 111 15.89 -1.48 18.07
N LYS A 112 15.54 -1.90 19.28
CA LYS A 112 16.15 -1.38 20.52
C LYS A 112 17.64 -1.68 20.60
N SER A 113 18.09 -2.86 20.16
CA SER A 113 19.51 -3.23 20.14
C SER A 113 20.36 -2.34 19.22
N LEU A 114 19.72 -1.73 18.21
CA LEU A 114 20.33 -0.71 17.34
C LEU A 114 20.21 0.72 17.86
N ASN A 115 19.77 0.90 19.13
CA ASN A 115 19.50 2.21 19.75
C ASN A 115 18.46 3.07 18.98
N ILE A 116 17.51 2.42 18.29
CA ILE A 116 16.42 3.13 17.61
C ILE A 116 15.35 3.51 18.64
N ASP A 117 15.07 4.80 18.76
CA ASP A 117 13.97 5.30 19.60
C ASP A 117 12.62 4.96 18.99
N ILE A 118 11.93 3.99 19.60
CA ILE A 118 10.63 3.48 19.13
C ILE A 118 9.55 4.56 19.15
N LYS A 119 9.58 5.47 20.15
CA LYS A 119 8.59 6.57 20.24
C LYS A 119 8.80 7.57 19.11
N LYS A 120 10.04 7.91 18.84
CA LYS A 120 10.41 8.77 17.72
C LYS A 120 10.03 8.11 16.40
N LEU A 121 10.35 6.83 16.22
CA LEU A 121 10.01 6.07 15.02
C LEU A 121 8.50 6.07 14.74
N ALA A 122 7.67 5.82 15.77
CA ALA A 122 6.21 5.85 15.63
C ALA A 122 5.71 7.24 15.20
N LYS A 123 6.26 8.30 15.78
CA LYS A 123 5.96 9.68 15.38
C LYS A 123 6.36 9.96 13.93
N ASP A 124 7.56 9.53 13.54
CA ASP A 124 8.10 9.76 12.20
C ASP A 124 7.26 9.03 11.14
N ILE A 125 6.80 7.80 11.42
CA ILE A 125 5.89 7.04 10.54
C ILE A 125 4.60 7.83 10.28
N ILE A 126 3.95 8.32 11.34
CA ILE A 126 2.71 9.10 11.22
C ILE A 126 2.97 10.42 10.47
N GLN A 127 4.08 11.10 10.74
CA GLN A 127 4.42 12.35 10.07
C GLN A 127 4.68 12.14 8.57
N HIS A 128 5.38 11.08 8.17
CA HIS A 128 5.59 10.75 6.77
C HIS A 128 4.27 10.43 6.08
N PHE A 129 3.43 9.58 6.68
CA PHE A 129 2.12 9.26 6.16
C PHE A 129 1.29 10.52 5.89
N LEU A 130 1.12 11.37 6.89
CA LEU A 130 0.35 12.62 6.77
C LEU A 130 0.96 13.58 5.75
N ARG A 131 2.30 13.69 5.71
CA ARG A 131 3.00 14.51 4.72
C ARG A 131 2.70 14.05 3.30
N HIS A 132 2.84 12.76 3.02
CA HIS A 132 2.58 12.20 1.69
C HIS A 132 1.09 12.34 1.30
N ALA A 133 0.17 12.10 2.23
CA ALA A 133 -1.26 12.26 1.99
C ALA A 133 -1.65 13.72 1.69
N VAL A 134 -1.16 14.68 2.48
CA VAL A 134 -1.54 16.10 2.35
C VAL A 134 -0.72 16.82 1.29
N ARG A 135 0.62 16.65 1.28
CA ARG A 135 1.52 17.33 0.35
C ARG A 135 1.40 16.78 -1.07
N ASP A 136 1.53 15.44 -1.18
CA ASP A 136 1.65 14.77 -2.48
C ASP A 136 0.31 14.27 -3.00
N GLY A 137 -0.61 13.92 -2.09
CA GLY A 137 -1.87 13.28 -2.42
C GLY A 137 -1.69 11.83 -2.91
N PHE A 138 -0.50 11.26 -2.70
CA PHE A 138 -0.16 9.89 -3.03
C PHE A 138 0.64 9.28 -1.90
N PHE A 139 0.14 8.20 -1.31
CA PHE A 139 0.70 7.61 -0.09
C PHE A 139 0.45 6.11 -0.03
N HIS A 140 1.28 5.43 0.74
CA HIS A 140 1.13 4.01 1.03
C HIS A 140 -0.09 3.79 1.94
N ALA A 141 -1.12 3.11 1.44
CA ALA A 141 -2.39 2.95 2.16
C ALA A 141 -2.45 1.68 3.03
N ASP A 142 -1.42 0.84 2.99
CA ASP A 142 -1.33 -0.41 3.77
C ASP A 142 -0.05 -0.44 4.62
N MET A 143 0.14 0.57 5.49
CA MET A 143 1.32 0.70 6.35
C MET A 143 1.24 -0.17 7.61
N HIS A 144 0.89 -1.45 7.46
CA HIS A 144 0.94 -2.35 8.59
C HIS A 144 2.39 -2.78 8.93
N GLN A 145 2.57 -3.35 10.12
CA GLN A 145 3.91 -3.69 10.65
C GLN A 145 4.73 -4.66 9.76
N GLY A 146 4.07 -5.43 8.87
CA GLY A 146 4.74 -6.33 7.93
C GLY A 146 5.33 -5.62 6.73
N ASN A 147 4.81 -4.43 6.39
CA ASN A 147 5.20 -3.66 5.22
C ASN A 147 6.18 -2.52 5.52
N LEU A 148 6.63 -2.39 6.78
CA LEU A 148 7.56 -1.35 7.19
C LEU A 148 8.85 -1.94 7.75
N PHE A 149 9.95 -1.45 7.23
CA PHE A 149 11.31 -1.76 7.67
C PHE A 149 12.04 -0.49 8.09
N VAL A 150 13.03 -0.64 8.95
CA VAL A 150 13.91 0.45 9.36
C VAL A 150 15.34 0.06 9.07
N THR A 151 16.06 0.91 8.35
CA THR A 151 17.48 0.70 8.07
C THR A 151 18.31 1.00 9.31
N LYS A 152 19.58 0.57 9.32
CA LYS A 152 20.55 0.89 10.40
C LYS A 152 20.71 2.40 10.62
N ASP A 153 20.53 3.19 9.56
CA ASP A 153 20.61 4.66 9.61
C ASP A 153 19.29 5.32 10.06
N GLY A 154 18.30 4.51 10.50
CA GLY A 154 17.01 5.00 10.99
C GLY A 154 16.02 5.42 9.91
N ASN A 155 16.27 5.15 8.62
CA ASN A 155 15.32 5.46 7.58
C ASN A 155 14.18 4.43 7.55
N ILE A 156 12.95 4.92 7.45
CA ILE A 156 11.76 4.11 7.24
C ILE A 156 11.69 3.70 5.77
N MET A 157 11.52 2.40 5.50
CA MET A 157 11.40 1.84 4.17
C MET A 157 10.13 1.00 4.06
N PRO A 158 9.11 1.44 3.33
CA PRO A 158 7.96 0.61 3.01
C PRO A 158 8.32 -0.45 1.98
N VAL A 159 7.57 -1.55 2.02
CA VAL A 159 7.57 -2.62 1.03
C VAL A 159 6.13 -2.92 0.63
N ASP A 160 5.94 -3.61 -0.48
CA ASP A 160 4.63 -4.00 -1.00
C ASP A 160 3.74 -2.78 -1.34
N PHE A 161 3.88 -2.29 -2.57
CA PHE A 161 3.19 -1.10 -3.06
C PHE A 161 1.89 -1.43 -3.82
N GLY A 162 1.29 -2.59 -3.54
CA GLY A 162 0.04 -3.02 -4.16
C GLY A 162 -1.16 -2.16 -3.77
N ILE A 163 -1.17 -1.63 -2.55
CA ILE A 163 -2.27 -0.80 -2.04
C ILE A 163 -1.79 0.62 -1.75
N MET A 164 -2.10 1.53 -2.67
CA MET A 164 -1.76 2.95 -2.56
C MET A 164 -3.01 3.82 -2.46
N GLY A 165 -2.94 4.85 -1.65
CA GLY A 165 -3.98 5.87 -1.55
C GLY A 165 -3.71 7.06 -2.46
N ARG A 166 -4.78 7.58 -3.08
CA ARG A 166 -4.69 8.79 -3.91
C ARG A 166 -5.77 9.78 -3.51
N LEU A 167 -5.37 11.00 -3.18
CA LEU A 167 -6.24 12.11 -2.85
C LEU A 167 -6.11 13.20 -3.90
N ASP A 168 -7.24 13.61 -4.46
CA ASP A 168 -7.29 14.79 -5.31
C ASP A 168 -7.08 16.09 -4.49
N LYS A 169 -6.97 17.20 -5.18
CA LYS A 169 -6.68 18.49 -4.56
C LYS A 169 -7.72 18.89 -3.51
N ASN A 170 -9.00 18.58 -3.72
CA ASN A 170 -10.08 18.94 -2.80
C ASN A 170 -10.04 18.05 -1.55
N ASN A 171 -9.89 16.74 -1.73
CA ASN A 171 -9.78 15.79 -0.62
C ASN A 171 -8.54 16.05 0.25
N ARG A 172 -7.42 16.46 -0.37
CA ARG A 172 -6.21 16.89 0.38
C ARG A 172 -6.49 18.12 1.24
N LYS A 173 -7.23 19.10 0.69
CA LYS A 173 -7.62 20.28 1.42
C LYS A 173 -8.54 19.94 2.59
N TYR A 174 -9.56 19.12 2.39
CA TYR A 174 -10.44 18.67 3.46
C TYR A 174 -9.68 17.91 4.55
N LEU A 175 -8.78 17.00 4.19
CA LEU A 175 -7.95 16.32 5.17
C LEU A 175 -7.09 17.30 5.98
N ALA A 176 -6.48 18.28 5.32
CA ALA A 176 -5.67 19.32 6.00
C ALA A 176 -6.53 20.18 6.95
N GLU A 177 -7.73 20.57 6.55
CA GLU A 177 -8.67 21.36 7.37
C GLU A 177 -9.12 20.57 8.60
N ILE A 178 -9.46 19.27 8.42
CA ILE A 178 -9.82 18.37 9.52
C ILE A 178 -8.67 18.27 10.52
N LEU A 179 -7.46 17.95 10.05
CA LEU A 179 -6.28 17.84 10.92
C LEU A 179 -5.98 19.15 11.65
N TYR A 180 -6.09 20.28 10.95
CA TYR A 180 -5.87 21.59 11.55
C TYR A 180 -6.90 21.90 12.64
N GLY A 181 -8.19 21.58 12.39
CA GLY A 181 -9.27 21.75 13.36
C GLY A 181 -9.05 20.92 14.62
N PHE A 182 -8.63 19.66 14.47
CA PHE A 182 -8.26 18.82 15.63
C PHE A 182 -7.09 19.39 16.42
N ILE A 183 -6.02 19.86 15.75
CA ILE A 183 -4.85 20.46 16.42
C ILE A 183 -5.26 21.74 17.18
N LYS A 184 -6.15 22.56 16.60
CA LYS A 184 -6.65 23.79 17.21
C LYS A 184 -7.78 23.56 18.20
N ARG A 185 -8.30 22.35 18.32
CA ARG A 185 -9.50 21.98 19.12
C ARG A 185 -10.75 22.76 18.69
N ASP A 186 -10.82 23.18 17.44
CA ASP A 186 -11.97 23.88 16.84
C ASP A 186 -12.90 22.86 16.17
N TYR A 187 -13.59 22.10 16.99
CA TYR A 187 -14.49 21.03 16.54
C TYR A 187 -15.77 21.51 15.85
N LYS A 188 -16.02 22.83 15.83
CA LYS A 188 -17.16 23.40 15.07
C LYS A 188 -16.86 23.55 13.58
N LYS A 189 -15.56 23.56 13.20
CA LYS A 189 -15.12 23.66 11.81
C LYS A 189 -14.77 22.32 11.19
N VAL A 190 -14.66 21.28 11.98
CA VAL A 190 -14.39 19.89 11.57
C VAL A 190 -15.69 19.15 11.33
#